data_b294a1190725ee65b78548e360ea0308
#
_entry.id   b294a1190725ee65b78548e360ea0308
#
_cell.length_a   1.000
_cell.length_b   1.000
_cell.length_c   1.000
_cell.angle_alpha   90.00
_cell.angle_beta   90.00
_cell.angle_gamma   90.00
#
_symmetry.space_group_name_H-M   'P 1'
#
loop_
_entity.id
_entity.type
_entity.pdbx_description
1 polymer ?
#
loop_
_entity_poly.entity_id
_entity_poly.type
_entity_poly.pdbx_seq_one_letter_code
_entity_poly.pdbx_strand_id
1 'polypeptide(L)'
;MAIKTFKCADTESLFGLRRVARFANIDRPALRKLKQLDLARRIEDLRAPPANRLEQLKGDRAGQWSIRVNDQFRVCFRWTGSDAEDVEIVDYH
;
A
#
# COMPACT_ATOMS: atom_id res chain seq x y z
N MET A 1 -11.04 -4.35 -9.17
CA MET A 1 -10.31 -4.32 -7.89
C MET A 1 -8.89 -4.80 -8.12
N ALA A 2 -7.93 -3.92 -7.84
CA ALA A 2 -6.53 -4.23 -8.14
C ALA A 2 -5.87 -5.12 -7.08
N ILE A 3 -6.25 -4.98 -5.80
CA ILE A 3 -5.63 -5.77 -4.74
C ILE A 3 -6.10 -7.22 -4.81
N LYS A 4 -5.15 -8.12 -5.04
CA LYS A 4 -5.42 -9.57 -5.12
C LYS A 4 -5.02 -10.31 -3.86
N THR A 5 -3.86 -9.97 -3.30
CA THR A 5 -3.36 -10.68 -2.11
C THR A 5 -2.73 -9.69 -1.14
N PHE A 6 -2.74 -10.07 0.13
CA PHE A 6 -2.07 -9.33 1.20
C PHE A 6 -0.96 -10.20 1.77
N LYS A 7 0.18 -9.59 2.05
CA LYS A 7 1.27 -10.28 2.72
C LYS A 7 1.12 -10.25 4.24
N CYS A 8 0.34 -9.30 4.75
CA CYS A 8 0.21 -9.03 6.17
C CYS A 8 -1.27 -9.11 6.56
N ALA A 9 -1.60 -9.96 7.55
CA ALA A 9 -2.97 -10.12 8.02
C ALA A 9 -3.54 -8.83 8.61
N ASP A 10 -2.70 -8.02 9.26
CA ASP A 10 -3.14 -6.73 9.81
C ASP A 10 -3.54 -5.75 8.71
N THR A 11 -2.79 -5.72 7.61
CA THR A 11 -3.14 -4.87 6.47
C THR A 11 -4.45 -5.30 5.85
N GLU A 12 -4.65 -6.59 5.71
CA GLU A 12 -5.91 -7.15 5.20
C GLU A 12 -7.08 -6.78 6.10
N SER A 13 -6.89 -6.90 7.41
CA SER A 13 -7.92 -6.57 8.39
C SER A 13 -8.30 -5.09 8.31
N LEU A 14 -7.31 -4.22 8.18
CA LEU A 14 -7.58 -2.79 8.05
C LEU A 14 -8.37 -2.49 6.77
N PHE A 15 -7.99 -3.13 5.66
CA PHE A 15 -8.71 -2.94 4.41
C PHE A 15 -10.17 -3.41 4.52
N GLY A 16 -10.41 -4.44 5.33
CA GLY A 16 -11.75 -4.93 5.64
C GLY A 16 -12.49 -4.12 6.70
N LEU A 17 -11.98 -2.94 7.05
CA LEU A 17 -12.57 -2.02 8.03
C LEU A 17 -12.56 -2.58 9.46
N ARG A 18 -11.66 -3.50 9.75
CA ARG A 18 -11.47 -3.99 11.10
C ARG A 18 -10.45 -3.13 11.84
N ARG A 19 -10.60 -3.04 13.13
CA ARG A 19 -9.68 -2.27 13.95
C ARG A 19 -8.37 -3.04 14.13
N VAL A 20 -7.24 -2.38 13.87
CA VAL A 20 -5.91 -2.94 14.07
C VAL A 20 -5.13 -2.01 14.99
N ALA A 21 -4.80 -2.50 16.19
CA ALA A 21 -4.21 -1.64 17.22
C ALA A 21 -2.93 -0.95 16.76
N ARG A 22 -2.03 -1.66 16.08
CA ARG A 22 -0.75 -1.07 15.65
C ARG A 22 -0.90 -0.01 14.56
N PHE A 23 -2.07 0.06 13.91
CA PHE A 23 -2.36 1.05 12.89
C PHE A 23 -3.34 2.13 13.36
N ALA A 24 -3.64 2.16 14.67
CA ALA A 24 -4.68 3.05 15.19
C ALA A 24 -4.42 4.53 14.85
N ASN A 25 -3.15 4.95 14.85
CA ASN A 25 -2.77 6.34 14.58
C ASN A 25 -2.77 6.69 13.10
N ILE A 26 -2.85 5.71 12.23
CA ILE A 26 -2.73 5.93 10.78
C ILE A 26 -3.88 5.29 10.00
N ASP A 27 -4.91 4.81 10.69
CA ASP A 27 -5.96 4.02 10.04
C ASP A 27 -6.63 4.76 8.87
N ARG A 28 -6.97 6.04 9.05
CA ARG A 28 -7.61 6.81 7.98
C ARG A 28 -6.72 7.04 6.77
N PRO A 29 -5.50 7.59 6.92
CA PRO A 29 -4.64 7.78 5.76
C PRO A 29 -4.22 6.45 5.13
N ALA A 30 -3.97 5.41 5.94
CA ALA A 30 -3.61 4.11 5.42
C ALA A 30 -4.75 3.49 4.60
N LEU A 31 -5.97 3.52 5.14
CA LEU A 31 -7.13 3.00 4.42
C LEU A 31 -7.37 3.75 3.11
N ARG A 32 -7.17 5.07 3.12
CA ARG A 32 -7.31 5.89 1.92
C ARG A 32 -6.31 5.43 0.83
N LYS A 33 -5.07 5.16 1.23
CA LYS A 33 -4.06 4.70 0.29
C LYS A 33 -4.35 3.28 -0.22
N LEU A 34 -4.83 2.40 0.66
CA LEU A 34 -5.23 1.05 0.24
C LEU A 34 -6.37 1.10 -0.77
N LYS A 35 -7.36 1.95 -0.55
CA LYS A 35 -8.46 2.12 -1.48
C LYS A 35 -8.00 2.69 -2.81
N GLN A 36 -7.08 3.64 -2.78
CA GLN A 36 -6.52 4.21 -4.00
C GLN A 36 -5.77 3.13 -4.79
N LEU A 37 -5.00 2.29 -4.11
CA LEU A 37 -4.32 1.16 -4.75
C LEU A 37 -5.33 0.21 -5.36
N ASP A 38 -6.41 -0.10 -4.65
CA ASP A 38 -7.44 -1.05 -5.12
C ASP A 38 -8.17 -0.55 -6.37
N LEU A 39 -8.25 0.77 -6.54
CA LEU A 39 -8.94 1.38 -7.68
C LEU A 39 -8.02 1.63 -8.86
N ALA A 40 -6.72 1.46 -8.69
CA ALA A 40 -5.76 1.72 -9.75
C ALA A 40 -5.89 0.68 -10.87
N ARG A 41 -5.82 1.14 -12.10
CA ARG A 41 -5.84 0.28 -13.29
C ARG A 41 -4.45 0.13 -13.88
N ARG A 42 -3.61 1.13 -13.66
CA ARG A 42 -2.22 1.15 -14.11
C ARG A 42 -1.36 1.67 -12.99
N ILE A 43 -0.10 1.28 -12.98
CA ILE A 43 0.81 1.75 -11.95
C ILE A 43 0.93 3.29 -11.97
N GLU A 44 0.82 3.91 -13.13
CA GLU A 44 0.90 5.36 -13.27
C GLU A 44 -0.22 6.09 -12.53
N ASP A 45 -1.36 5.43 -12.31
CA ASP A 45 -2.46 6.03 -11.56
C ASP A 45 -2.05 6.39 -10.12
N LEU A 46 -1.01 5.74 -9.62
CA LEU A 46 -0.52 5.95 -8.25
C LEU A 46 0.50 7.08 -8.16
N ARG A 47 0.84 7.72 -9.27
CA ARG A 47 1.70 8.90 -9.24
C ARG A 47 0.97 10.14 -8.71
N ALA A 48 -0.33 10.12 -8.73
CA ALA A 48 -1.15 11.21 -8.19
C ALA A 48 -1.92 10.74 -6.97
N PRO A 49 -2.01 11.52 -5.91
CA PRO A 49 -1.35 12.82 -5.75
C PRO A 49 0.16 12.68 -5.59
N PRO A 50 0.94 13.73 -5.86
CA PRO A 50 2.42 13.66 -5.73
C PRO A 50 2.88 13.22 -4.34
N ALA A 51 2.09 13.49 -3.31
CA ALA A 51 2.39 13.07 -1.94
C ALA A 51 2.50 11.56 -1.78
N ASN A 52 1.94 10.76 -2.70
CA ASN A 52 2.09 9.30 -2.69
C ASN A 52 3.54 8.88 -2.84
N ARG A 53 4.37 9.68 -3.51
CA ARG A 53 5.76 9.37 -3.76
C ARG A 53 5.92 7.93 -4.23
N LEU A 54 5.22 7.58 -5.31
CA LEU A 54 5.33 6.25 -5.91
C LEU A 54 6.79 5.94 -6.19
N GLU A 55 7.25 4.80 -5.70
CA GLU A 55 8.65 4.45 -5.73
C GLU A 55 8.83 2.98 -6.04
N GLN A 56 9.76 2.68 -6.93
CA GLN A 56 10.16 1.31 -7.22
C GLN A 56 11.28 0.93 -6.24
N LEU A 57 11.10 -0.17 -5.52
CA LEU A 57 12.00 -0.53 -4.44
C LEU A 57 13.19 -1.35 -4.94
N LYS A 58 14.27 -1.32 -4.17
CA LYS A 58 15.53 -2.00 -4.49
C LYS A 58 15.94 -2.91 -3.34
N GLY A 59 17.06 -3.62 -3.52
CA GLY A 59 17.59 -4.50 -2.51
C GLY A 59 16.67 -5.67 -2.22
N ASP A 60 16.42 -5.94 -0.96
CA ASP A 60 15.59 -7.07 -0.53
C ASP A 60 14.14 -6.96 -1.01
N ARG A 61 13.73 -5.77 -1.41
CA ARG A 61 12.37 -5.53 -1.90
C ARG A 61 12.32 -5.29 -3.41
N ALA A 62 13.36 -5.67 -4.13
CA ALA A 62 13.39 -5.52 -5.58
C ALA A 62 12.17 -6.21 -6.21
N GLY A 63 11.54 -5.54 -7.18
CA GLY A 63 10.31 -6.02 -7.80
C GLY A 63 9.06 -5.50 -7.12
N GLN A 64 9.20 -4.76 -6.03
CA GLN A 64 8.07 -4.14 -5.34
C GLN A 64 8.04 -2.62 -5.60
N TRP A 65 6.85 -2.06 -5.34
CA TRP A 65 6.59 -0.64 -5.38
C TRP A 65 6.08 -0.19 -4.02
N SER A 66 6.16 1.09 -3.74
CA SER A 66 5.54 1.63 -2.54
C SER A 66 4.88 2.97 -2.80
N ILE A 67 3.83 3.25 -2.01
CA ILE A 67 3.24 4.58 -1.91
C ILE A 67 3.27 5.01 -0.45
N ARG A 68 3.43 6.31 -0.23
CA ARG A 68 3.61 6.86 1.10
C ARG A 68 2.26 7.03 1.80
N VAL A 69 2.18 6.59 3.05
CA VAL A 69 1.06 6.87 3.95
C VAL A 69 1.35 8.17 4.72
N ASN A 70 2.50 8.21 5.38
CA ASN A 70 3.00 9.36 6.12
C ASN A 70 4.52 9.27 6.23
N ASP A 71 5.16 10.04 7.12
CA ASP A 71 6.62 10.04 7.25
C ASP A 71 7.17 8.69 7.71
N GLN A 72 6.36 7.87 8.34
CA GLN A 72 6.78 6.62 8.95
C GLN A 72 6.36 5.39 8.16
N PHE A 73 5.17 5.40 7.58
CA PHE A 73 4.58 4.22 6.98
C PHE A 73 4.42 4.34 5.48
N ARG A 74 4.60 3.21 4.79
CA ARG A 74 4.36 3.08 3.36
C ARG A 74 3.55 1.81 3.09
N VAL A 75 2.81 1.82 1.98
CA VAL A 75 2.16 0.60 1.47
C VAL A 75 3.07 0.02 0.41
N CYS A 76 3.54 -1.21 0.64
CA CYS A 76 4.41 -1.93 -0.30
C CYS A 76 3.62 -3.01 -1.00
N PHE A 77 3.92 -3.25 -2.27
CA PHE A 77 3.17 -4.20 -3.07
C PHE A 77 3.95 -4.58 -4.33
N ARG A 78 3.57 -5.72 -4.94
CA ARG A 78 4.02 -6.09 -6.27
C ARG A 78 2.94 -5.71 -7.27
N TRP A 79 3.34 -5.23 -8.43
CA TRP A 79 2.40 -4.85 -9.47
C TRP A 79 2.59 -5.77 -10.68
N THR A 80 1.50 -6.43 -11.12
CA THR A 80 1.55 -7.44 -12.19
C THR A 80 1.06 -6.90 -13.53
N GLY A 81 0.97 -5.58 -13.69
CA GLY A 81 0.42 -4.95 -14.89
C GLY A 81 -0.99 -4.45 -14.70
N SER A 82 -1.79 -5.15 -13.89
CA SER A 82 -3.17 -4.74 -13.59
C SER A 82 -3.55 -4.99 -12.14
N ASP A 83 -2.77 -5.80 -11.40
CA ASP A 83 -3.12 -6.21 -10.05
C ASP A 83 -2.00 -5.89 -9.06
N ALA A 84 -2.39 -5.66 -7.80
CA ALA A 84 -1.46 -5.49 -6.69
C ALA A 84 -1.46 -6.77 -5.85
N GLU A 85 -0.27 -7.29 -5.59
CA GLU A 85 -0.07 -8.51 -4.83
C GLU A 85 0.87 -8.27 -3.65
N ASP A 86 0.78 -9.12 -2.64
CA ASP A 86 1.63 -9.05 -1.45
C ASP A 86 1.58 -7.66 -0.79
N VAL A 87 0.36 -7.11 -0.70
CA VAL A 87 0.15 -5.77 -0.15
C VAL A 87 0.39 -5.78 1.35
N GLU A 88 1.23 -4.88 1.82
CA GLU A 88 1.48 -4.72 3.26
C GLU A 88 1.81 -3.27 3.61
N ILE A 89 1.40 -2.87 4.82
CA ILE A 89 1.78 -1.58 5.39
C ILE A 89 3.08 -1.81 6.17
N VAL A 90 4.11 -1.04 5.85
CA VAL A 90 5.45 -1.21 6.41
C VAL A 90 5.86 0.06 7.15
N ASP A 91 6.45 -0.13 8.34
CA ASP A 91 7.10 0.95 9.09
C ASP A 91 8.46 1.19 8.44
N TYR A 92 8.60 2.34 7.81
CA TYR A 92 9.73 2.65 6.95
C TYR A 92 10.58 3.76 7.57
N HIS A 93 11.56 3.38 8.29
CA HIS A 93 12.51 4.32 8.89
C HIS A 93 13.80 4.34 8.09
#